data_883ebb80a2f4a372ff56451d58ee5cc0
#
_entry.id   883ebb80a2f4a372ff56451d58ee5cc0
#
_cell.length_a   1.000
_cell.length_b   1.000
_cell.length_c   1.000
_cell.angle_alpha   90.00
_cell.angle_beta   90.00
_cell.angle_gamma   90.00
#
_symmetry.space_group_name_H-M   'P 1'
#
loop_
_entity.id
_entity.type
_entity.pdbx_description
1 polymer ?
#
loop_
_entity_poly.entity_id
_entity_poly.type
_entity_poly.pdbx_seq_one_letter_code
_entity_poly.pdbx_strand_id
1 'polypeptide(L)'
;RRVQAGLREAWQRDLPIVLSGGAEDHAPADPDDSEAAMMAQEVLRVWPEARTHIEPNSRSTWENARNTAALLRPLGVKSVVVVTDRAHMPRAILCFQRHGLRVEAVALESLPKPAWAPSAGALSQVPVIWREWVALIWYYLRYFW
;
A
#
# COMPACT_ATOMS: atom_id res chain seq x y z
N ARG A 1 12.11 2.09 -1.12
CA ARG A 1 11.64 3.29 -0.45
C ARG A 1 10.41 3.03 0.42
N ARG A 2 9.27 2.50 -0.12
CA ARG A 2 8.07 2.12 0.66
C ARG A 2 8.39 1.03 1.68
N VAL A 3 9.09 -0.02 1.26
CA VAL A 3 9.54 -1.12 2.13
C VAL A 3 10.40 -0.60 3.29
N GLN A 4 11.37 0.25 3.03
CA GLN A 4 12.25 0.81 4.07
C GLN A 4 11.50 1.67 5.09
N ALA A 5 10.51 2.43 4.64
CA ALA A 5 9.68 3.21 5.56
C ALA A 5 8.76 2.31 6.39
N GLY A 6 8.13 1.30 5.78
CA GLY A 6 7.33 0.29 6.47
C GLY A 6 8.16 -0.48 7.51
N LEU A 7 9.38 -0.85 7.14
CA LEU A 7 10.33 -1.51 8.04
C LEU A 7 10.67 -0.64 9.26
N ARG A 8 10.91 0.66 9.05
CA ARG A 8 11.17 1.61 10.15
C ARG A 8 9.99 1.72 11.11
N GLU A 9 8.77 1.88 10.58
CA GLU A 9 7.56 1.95 11.41
C GLU A 9 7.34 0.66 12.21
N ALA A 10 7.50 -0.49 11.57
CA ALA A 10 7.37 -1.78 12.22
C ALA A 10 8.41 -1.98 13.33
N TRP A 11 9.68 -1.63 13.06
CA TRP A 11 10.76 -1.71 14.03
C TRP A 11 10.53 -0.81 15.25
N GLN A 12 10.16 0.46 15.00
CA GLN A 12 9.97 1.44 16.09
C GLN A 12 8.79 1.10 17.00
N ARG A 13 7.79 0.39 16.48
CA ARG A 13 6.55 0.08 17.19
C ARG A 13 6.41 -1.39 17.57
N ASP A 14 7.41 -2.22 17.29
CA ASP A 14 7.37 -3.69 17.44
C ASP A 14 6.13 -4.32 16.79
N LEU A 15 5.82 -3.93 15.55
CA LEU A 15 4.66 -4.40 14.81
C LEU A 15 5.05 -5.47 13.78
N PRO A 16 4.18 -6.45 13.51
CA PRO A 16 4.32 -7.31 12.35
C PRO A 16 4.09 -6.53 11.05
N ILE A 17 4.66 -7.01 9.96
CA ILE A 17 4.59 -6.38 8.64
C ILE A 17 3.71 -7.24 7.73
N VAL A 18 2.73 -6.62 7.08
CA VAL A 18 2.01 -7.21 5.96
C VAL A 18 2.55 -6.63 4.67
N LEU A 19 3.00 -7.49 3.78
CA LEU A 19 3.47 -7.17 2.44
C LEU A 19 2.42 -7.65 1.46
N SER A 20 1.80 -6.73 0.74
CA SER A 20 0.68 -7.03 -0.14
C SER A 20 0.93 -6.50 -1.55
N GLY A 21 0.78 -7.37 -2.54
CA GLY A 21 0.95 -7.09 -3.94
C GLY A 21 1.20 -8.36 -4.74
N GLY A 22 0.44 -8.55 -5.81
CA GLY A 22 0.57 -9.68 -6.74
C GLY A 22 1.61 -9.47 -7.83
N ALA A 23 1.60 -10.32 -8.83
CA ALA A 23 2.41 -10.18 -10.03
C ALA A 23 1.80 -9.15 -10.99
N GLU A 24 2.65 -8.40 -11.70
CA GLU A 24 2.20 -7.37 -12.65
C GLU A 24 1.53 -7.95 -13.91
N ASP A 25 1.84 -9.16 -14.31
CA ASP A 25 1.33 -9.81 -15.52
C ASP A 25 0.23 -10.84 -15.22
N HIS A 26 -0.65 -11.03 -16.22
CA HIS A 26 -1.86 -11.87 -16.17
C HIS A 26 -1.57 -13.39 -16.11
N ALA A 27 -0.32 -13.80 -15.97
CA ALA A 27 0.04 -15.20 -15.74
C ALA A 27 -0.36 -15.64 -14.34
N PRO A 28 -0.73 -16.92 -14.13
CA PRO A 28 -0.79 -17.48 -12.80
C PRO A 28 0.61 -17.41 -12.20
N ALA A 29 0.86 -16.36 -11.43
CA ALA A 29 2.15 -16.12 -10.83
C ALA A 29 2.40 -17.21 -9.78
N ASP A 30 3.59 -17.76 -9.79
CA ASP A 30 4.12 -18.43 -8.63
C ASP A 30 4.02 -17.42 -7.46
N PRO A 31 3.42 -17.78 -6.33
CA PRO A 31 3.36 -16.89 -5.16
C PRO A 31 4.73 -16.30 -4.79
N ASP A 32 5.81 -17.00 -5.10
CA ASP A 32 7.18 -16.58 -4.87
C ASP A 32 7.66 -15.47 -5.83
N ASP A 33 7.00 -15.29 -6.98
CA ASP A 33 7.30 -14.22 -7.95
C ASP A 33 6.46 -12.95 -7.75
N SER A 34 5.66 -12.88 -6.68
CA SER A 34 4.83 -11.72 -6.38
C SER A 34 5.65 -10.52 -5.88
N GLU A 35 5.12 -9.29 -6.10
CA GLU A 35 5.70 -8.08 -5.51
C GLU A 35 5.85 -8.22 -3.99
N ALA A 36 4.84 -8.82 -3.34
CA ALA A 36 4.85 -9.09 -1.91
C ALA A 36 6.00 -10.03 -1.48
N ALA A 37 6.28 -11.08 -2.25
CA ALA A 37 7.38 -12.00 -1.96
C ALA A 37 8.75 -11.32 -2.13
N MET A 38 8.93 -10.54 -3.20
CA MET A 38 10.16 -9.76 -3.39
C MET A 38 10.39 -8.75 -2.27
N MET A 39 9.34 -8.07 -1.82
CA MET A 39 9.41 -7.16 -0.67
C MET A 39 9.76 -7.91 0.62
N ALA A 40 9.23 -9.13 0.82
CA ALA A 40 9.54 -9.95 1.99
C ALA A 40 11.02 -10.35 2.04
N GLN A 41 11.58 -10.75 0.91
CA GLN A 41 13.01 -11.06 0.81
C GLN A 41 13.89 -9.84 1.18
N GLU A 42 13.51 -8.64 0.72
CA GLU A 42 14.23 -7.41 1.07
C GLU A 42 14.13 -7.13 2.59
N VAL A 43 12.95 -7.27 3.19
CA VAL A 43 12.73 -7.09 4.62
C VAL A 43 13.55 -8.07 5.44
N LEU A 44 13.48 -9.36 5.13
CA LEU A 44 14.16 -10.41 5.86
C LEU A 44 15.69 -10.37 5.70
N ARG A 45 16.20 -9.81 4.61
CA ARG A 45 17.63 -9.56 4.45
C ARG A 45 18.15 -8.50 5.43
N VAL A 46 17.32 -7.49 5.76
CA VAL A 46 17.69 -6.39 6.67
C VAL A 46 17.34 -6.73 8.11
N TRP A 47 16.21 -7.38 8.31
CA TRP A 47 15.69 -7.80 9.62
C TRP A 47 15.21 -9.26 9.56
N PRO A 48 16.12 -10.24 9.75
CA PRO A 48 15.79 -11.68 9.65
C PRO A 48 14.68 -12.14 10.59
N GLU A 49 14.53 -11.47 11.73
CA GLU A 49 13.54 -11.81 12.78
C GLU A 49 12.20 -11.07 12.59
N ALA A 50 12.03 -10.31 11.51
CA ALA A 50 10.79 -9.58 11.25
C ALA A 50 9.60 -10.54 11.12
N ARG A 51 8.54 -10.25 11.86
CA ARG A 51 7.27 -10.99 11.75
C ARG A 51 6.55 -10.53 10.49
N THR A 52 6.70 -11.27 9.39
CA THR A 52 6.15 -10.91 8.09
C THR A 52 4.95 -11.79 7.72
N HIS A 53 3.95 -11.18 7.10
CA HIS A 53 2.84 -11.85 6.43
C HIS A 53 2.82 -11.41 4.97
N ILE A 54 2.66 -12.37 4.05
CA ILE A 54 2.69 -12.14 2.61
C ILE A 54 1.28 -12.29 2.07
N GLU A 55 0.84 -11.31 1.29
CA GLU A 55 -0.41 -11.37 0.53
C GLU A 55 -0.08 -11.20 -0.97
N PRO A 56 0.05 -12.31 -1.73
CA PRO A 56 0.62 -12.29 -3.07
C PRO A 56 -0.42 -12.18 -4.19
N ASN A 57 -1.71 -12.06 -3.89
CA ASN A 57 -2.77 -12.24 -4.89
C ASN A 57 -3.38 -10.94 -5.40
N SER A 58 -3.06 -9.81 -4.78
CA SER A 58 -3.72 -8.54 -5.07
C SER A 58 -3.16 -7.86 -6.30
N ARG A 59 -4.06 -7.40 -7.19
CA ARG A 59 -3.75 -6.65 -8.42
C ARG A 59 -4.24 -5.20 -8.38
N SER A 60 -4.85 -4.78 -7.28
CA SER A 60 -5.38 -3.44 -7.09
C SER A 60 -5.36 -3.04 -5.63
N THR A 61 -5.44 -1.72 -5.36
CA THR A 61 -5.52 -1.22 -3.98
C THR A 61 -6.75 -1.76 -3.23
N TRP A 62 -7.86 -1.99 -3.93
CA TRP A 62 -9.04 -2.61 -3.35
C TRP A 62 -8.76 -4.04 -2.90
N GLU A 63 -8.14 -4.83 -3.76
CA GLU A 63 -7.77 -6.20 -3.46
C GLU A 63 -6.73 -6.27 -2.34
N ASN A 64 -5.72 -5.38 -2.35
CA ASN A 64 -4.77 -5.27 -1.24
C ASN A 64 -5.50 -5.11 0.09
N ALA A 65 -6.45 -4.18 0.16
CA ALA A 65 -7.21 -3.93 1.38
C ALA A 65 -8.11 -5.12 1.76
N ARG A 66 -8.84 -5.69 0.78
CA ARG A 66 -9.72 -6.84 0.99
C ARG A 66 -8.96 -8.06 1.50
N ASN A 67 -7.89 -8.41 0.80
CA ASN A 67 -7.14 -9.62 1.08
C ASN A 67 -6.33 -9.48 2.38
N THR A 68 -5.73 -8.31 2.62
CA THR A 68 -5.08 -8.00 3.91
C THR A 68 -6.08 -8.06 5.06
N ALA A 69 -7.29 -7.49 4.91
CA ALA A 69 -8.31 -7.57 5.95
C ALA A 69 -8.75 -9.01 6.22
N ALA A 70 -8.87 -9.84 5.17
CA ALA A 70 -9.18 -11.27 5.32
C ALA A 70 -8.08 -12.02 6.07
N LEU A 71 -6.81 -11.72 5.77
CA LEU A 71 -5.65 -12.30 6.46
C LEU A 71 -5.57 -11.88 7.92
N LEU A 72 -5.90 -10.64 8.24
CA LEU A 72 -5.80 -10.09 9.60
C LEU A 72 -7.00 -10.41 10.49
N ARG A 73 -8.16 -10.70 9.90
CA ARG A 73 -9.41 -11.00 10.65
C ARG A 73 -9.27 -12.15 11.65
N PRO A 74 -8.69 -13.31 11.29
CA PRO A 74 -8.50 -14.42 12.24
C PRO A 74 -7.57 -14.06 13.40
N LEU A 75 -6.68 -13.08 13.20
CA LEU A 75 -5.74 -12.59 14.21
C LEU A 75 -6.36 -11.53 15.14
N GLY A 76 -7.64 -11.19 14.95
CA GLY A 76 -8.34 -10.16 15.75
C GLY A 76 -7.85 -8.73 15.52
N VAL A 77 -7.05 -8.48 14.49
CA VAL A 77 -6.50 -7.16 14.19
C VAL A 77 -7.59 -6.26 13.61
N LYS A 78 -7.74 -5.06 14.19
CA LYS A 78 -8.76 -4.07 13.82
C LYS A 78 -8.17 -2.75 13.32
N SER A 79 -6.86 -2.59 13.41
CA SER A 79 -6.17 -1.35 12.97
C SER A 79 -4.85 -1.69 12.32
N VAL A 80 -4.50 -0.90 11.32
CA VAL A 80 -3.27 -1.02 10.53
C VAL A 80 -2.59 0.32 10.35
N VAL A 81 -1.27 0.29 10.29
CA VAL A 81 -0.47 1.43 9.81
C VAL A 81 -0.22 1.23 8.33
N VAL A 82 -0.76 2.10 7.49
CA VAL A 82 -0.58 2.02 6.04
C VAL A 82 0.55 2.96 5.62
N VAL A 83 1.56 2.38 5.01
CA VAL A 83 2.73 3.10 4.49
C VAL A 83 2.69 3.10 2.97
N THR A 84 2.47 4.26 2.38
CA THR A 84 2.44 4.42 0.91
C THR A 84 2.77 5.85 0.51
N ASP A 85 2.88 6.09 -0.79
CA ASP A 85 3.11 7.43 -1.33
C ASP A 85 1.91 8.34 -1.06
N ARG A 86 2.19 9.63 -0.81
CA ARG A 86 1.17 10.64 -0.48
C ARG A 86 0.03 10.69 -1.51
N ALA A 87 0.33 10.55 -2.79
CA ALA A 87 -0.68 10.55 -3.85
C ALA A 87 -1.65 9.35 -3.74
N HIS A 88 -1.16 8.18 -3.32
CA HIS A 88 -1.94 6.95 -3.19
C HIS A 88 -2.68 6.83 -1.85
N MET A 89 -2.28 7.60 -0.83
CA MET A 89 -2.79 7.47 0.53
C MET A 89 -4.31 7.64 0.65
N PRO A 90 -4.98 8.64 0.01
CA PRO A 90 -6.43 8.78 0.12
C PRO A 90 -7.18 7.52 -0.34
N ARG A 91 -6.74 6.94 -1.46
CA ARG A 91 -7.33 5.70 -2.00
C ARG A 91 -7.09 4.52 -1.07
N ALA A 92 -5.88 4.38 -0.53
CA ALA A 92 -5.56 3.31 0.41
C ALA A 92 -6.44 3.40 1.67
N ILE A 93 -6.54 4.57 2.31
CA ILE A 93 -7.37 4.79 3.49
C ILE A 93 -8.82 4.35 3.23
N LEU A 94 -9.39 4.83 2.12
CA LEU A 94 -10.77 4.50 1.75
C LEU A 94 -10.98 2.99 1.62
N CYS A 95 -10.08 2.30 0.91
CA CYS A 95 -10.17 0.86 0.70
C CYS A 95 -10.06 0.06 2.01
N PHE A 96 -9.07 0.37 2.85
CA PHE A 96 -8.87 -0.34 4.11
C PHE A 96 -10.01 -0.10 5.10
N GLN A 97 -10.51 1.14 5.21
CA GLN A 97 -11.66 1.47 6.06
C GLN A 97 -12.93 0.74 5.59
N ARG A 98 -13.14 0.62 4.27
CA ARG A 98 -14.29 -0.12 3.71
C ARG A 98 -14.26 -1.59 4.08
N HIS A 99 -13.10 -2.17 4.29
CA HIS A 99 -12.95 -3.55 4.75
C HIS A 99 -12.89 -3.70 6.28
N GLY A 100 -13.26 -2.65 7.02
CA GLY A 100 -13.45 -2.68 8.48
C GLY A 100 -12.18 -2.46 9.29
N LEU A 101 -11.10 -2.00 8.67
CA LEU A 101 -9.85 -1.69 9.36
C LEU A 101 -9.74 -0.19 9.67
N ARG A 102 -9.34 0.15 10.87
CA ARG A 102 -8.91 1.51 11.20
C ARG A 102 -7.51 1.74 10.64
N VAL A 103 -7.31 2.90 10.03
CA VAL A 103 -6.05 3.22 9.33
C VAL A 103 -5.34 4.37 10.02
N GLU A 104 -4.10 4.13 10.40
CA GLU A 104 -3.11 5.15 10.68
C GLU A 104 -2.25 5.32 9.41
N ALA A 105 -2.11 6.55 8.92
CA ALA A 105 -1.48 6.83 7.64
C ALA A 105 -0.05 7.35 7.83
N VAL A 106 0.91 6.68 7.18
CA VAL A 106 2.30 7.15 7.06
C VAL A 106 2.60 7.41 5.59
N ALA A 107 2.38 8.65 5.18
CA ALA A 107 2.55 9.06 3.79
C ALA A 107 3.99 9.42 3.47
N LEU A 108 4.55 8.79 2.43
CA LEU A 108 5.85 9.16 1.90
C LEU A 108 5.69 10.36 0.95
N GLU A 109 6.54 11.36 1.11
CA GLU A 109 6.59 12.47 0.17
C GLU A 109 7.22 12.01 -1.14
N SER A 110 6.39 11.77 -2.13
CA SER A 110 6.80 11.46 -3.51
C SER A 110 6.69 12.67 -4.44
N LEU A 111 5.97 13.70 -4.00
CA LEU A 111 5.79 14.92 -4.76
C LEU A 111 6.78 15.99 -4.31
N PRO A 112 7.36 16.76 -5.24
CA PRO A 112 8.10 17.97 -4.87
C PRO A 112 7.18 18.88 -4.04
N LYS A 113 7.76 19.57 -3.06
CA LYS A 113 7.00 20.56 -2.27
C LYS A 113 6.30 21.52 -3.22
N PRO A 114 5.04 21.89 -2.97
CA PRO A 114 4.34 22.82 -3.83
C PRO A 114 5.15 24.12 -3.91
N ALA A 115 5.70 24.42 -5.08
CA ALA A 115 6.27 25.71 -5.36
C ALA A 115 5.12 26.62 -5.82
N TRP A 116 5.09 27.86 -5.34
CA TRP A 116 4.12 28.85 -5.80
C TRP A 116 4.26 29.18 -7.29
N ALA A 117 5.41 28.85 -7.91
CA ALA A 117 5.66 28.99 -9.33
C ALA A 117 5.54 27.64 -10.05
N PRO A 118 4.92 27.58 -11.23
CA PRO A 118 4.89 26.38 -12.05
C PRO A 118 6.33 25.94 -12.39
N SER A 119 6.63 24.68 -12.13
CA SER A 119 7.91 24.08 -12.49
C SER A 119 7.69 22.84 -13.35
N ALA A 120 8.68 22.48 -14.16
CA ALA A 120 8.64 21.26 -14.96
C ALA A 120 8.41 20.01 -14.09
N GLY A 121 8.98 20.00 -12.88
CA GLY A 121 8.76 18.93 -11.91
C GLY A 121 7.32 18.88 -11.38
N ALA A 122 6.67 20.02 -11.18
CA ALA A 122 5.26 20.08 -10.79
C ALA A 122 4.35 19.60 -11.94
N LEU A 123 4.64 20.00 -13.16
CA LEU A 123 3.88 19.58 -14.35
C LEU A 123 4.00 18.07 -14.60
N SER A 124 5.13 17.44 -14.34
CA SER A 124 5.31 15.99 -14.48
C SER A 124 4.46 15.16 -13.51
N GLN A 125 3.99 15.76 -12.41
CA GLN A 125 3.14 15.08 -11.42
C GLN A 125 1.63 15.15 -11.75
N VAL A 126 1.23 16.05 -12.67
CA VAL A 126 -0.18 16.22 -13.04
C VAL A 126 -0.83 14.90 -13.50
N PRO A 127 -0.20 14.08 -14.35
CA PRO A 127 -0.79 12.79 -14.75
C PRO A 127 -0.99 11.83 -13.59
N VAL A 128 -0.08 11.81 -12.61
CA VAL A 128 -0.17 10.94 -11.43
C VAL A 128 -1.34 11.36 -10.56
N ILE A 129 -1.44 12.64 -10.24
CA ILE A 129 -2.53 13.20 -9.42
C ILE A 129 -3.88 12.97 -10.13
N TRP A 130 -3.96 13.23 -11.42
CA TRP A 130 -5.17 13.05 -12.22
C TRP A 130 -5.62 11.59 -12.25
N ARG A 131 -4.68 10.66 -12.44
CA ARG A 131 -4.96 9.22 -12.40
C ARG A 131 -5.52 8.77 -11.04
N GLU A 132 -4.99 9.30 -9.93
CA GLU A 132 -5.49 8.98 -8.59
C GLU A 132 -6.90 9.52 -8.35
N TRP A 133 -7.21 10.74 -8.82
CA TRP A 133 -8.56 11.29 -8.74
C TRP A 133 -9.57 10.49 -9.56
N VAL A 134 -9.22 10.12 -10.79
CA VAL A 134 -10.07 9.26 -11.62
C VAL A 134 -10.26 7.89 -10.96
N ALA A 135 -9.21 7.31 -10.40
CA ALA A 135 -9.31 6.06 -9.66
C ALA A 135 -10.23 6.19 -8.43
N LEU A 136 -10.12 7.25 -7.63
CA LEU A 136 -11.01 7.48 -6.49
C LEU A 136 -12.47 7.58 -6.89
N ILE A 137 -12.77 8.34 -7.95
CA ILE A 137 -14.14 8.47 -8.48
C ILE A 137 -14.64 7.10 -8.93
N TRP A 138 -13.82 6.35 -9.68
CA TRP A 138 -14.19 5.02 -10.17
C TRP A 138 -14.43 4.04 -9.03
N TYR A 139 -13.56 4.02 -8.00
CA TYR A 139 -13.76 3.20 -6.79
C TYR A 139 -15.03 3.58 -6.06
N TYR A 140 -15.31 4.89 -5.92
CA TYR A 140 -16.54 5.35 -5.31
C TYR A 140 -17.78 4.83 -6.07
N LEU A 141 -17.83 5.00 -7.38
CA LEU A 141 -18.94 4.53 -8.20
C LEU A 141 -19.06 3.00 -8.24
N ARG A 142 -17.95 2.29 -8.21
CA ARG A 142 -17.93 0.82 -8.33
C ARG A 142 -18.27 0.08 -7.05
N TYR A 143 -17.92 0.61 -5.90
CA TYR A 143 -17.97 -0.10 -4.63
C TYR A 143 -18.81 0.56 -3.53
N PHE A 144 -19.32 1.77 -3.77
CA PHE A 144 -20.12 2.52 -2.80
C PHE A 144 -21.53 2.85 -3.32
N TRP A 145 -21.79 2.54 -4.56
CA TRP A 145 -23.11 2.56 -5.21
C TRP A 145 -23.45 1.13 -5.66
#